data_6f7e81b67a9261a7872278e242895e43
#
_entry.id   6f7e81b67a9261a7872278e242895e43
#
_cell.length_a   1.000
_cell.length_b   1.000
_cell.length_c   1.000
_cell.angle_alpha   90.00
_cell.angle_beta   90.00
_cell.angle_gamma   90.00
#
_symmetry.space_group_name_H-M   'P 1'
#
loop_
_entity.id
_entity.type
_entity.pdbx_description
1 polymer ?
#
loop_
_entity_poly.entity_id
_entity_poly.type
_entity_poly.pdbx_seq_one_letter_code
_entity_poly.pdbx_strand_id
1 'polypeptide(L)'
;MICFRTGSRALATALWLATIALLAWSQDPSPRTVHVFVALADNEHQGIVPVPARLGNGDDPDHNLYWGSAYGVRTFFARSADWLLVACSTKPKPEVLERCVFKHRTTNTYIVADAYRGSEIREAILDFFDAAAGDGAETIVVPPPANRVTIRGGSNLVAYVGHDGLMDFKLPLIPKKKNEIHRDTIILACASKQYFAEALRAGGAYPLLWTTNLMAPEAYTLKSALEGWIGGENNEQIRDRAAAAYDKYQKCGLRGAQRLFATGW
;
A
#
# COMPACT_ATOMS: atom_id res chain seq x y z
N MET A 1 -38.50 -49.02 -78.31
CA MET A 1 -38.15 -49.40 -76.91
C MET A 1 -37.09 -48.40 -76.42
N ILE A 2 -37.52 -47.34 -75.77
CA ILE A 2 -36.67 -46.19 -75.48
C ILE A 2 -36.40 -46.19 -73.95
N CYS A 3 -35.16 -46.27 -73.53
CA CYS A 3 -34.73 -46.34 -72.18
C CYS A 3 -34.27 -44.95 -71.74
N PHE A 4 -35.02 -44.29 -70.84
CA PHE A 4 -34.67 -42.99 -70.22
C PHE A 4 -33.71 -43.25 -69.03
N ARG A 5 -32.51 -42.67 -69.06
CA ARG A 5 -31.61 -42.54 -67.92
C ARG A 5 -31.89 -41.19 -67.21
N THR A 6 -32.35 -41.27 -66.01
CA THR A 6 -32.46 -40.14 -65.12
C THR A 6 -31.14 -39.91 -64.38
N GLY A 7 -30.47 -38.84 -64.66
CA GLY A 7 -29.29 -38.39 -63.92
C GLY A 7 -29.64 -37.63 -62.68
N SER A 8 -29.30 -38.15 -61.50
CA SER A 8 -29.38 -37.43 -60.27
C SER A 8 -28.18 -36.46 -60.11
N ARG A 9 -28.47 -35.17 -60.06
CA ARG A 9 -27.45 -34.17 -59.67
C ARG A 9 -27.48 -34.03 -58.15
N ALA A 10 -26.41 -34.49 -57.50
CA ALA A 10 -26.16 -34.23 -56.09
C ALA A 10 -25.66 -32.78 -55.92
N LEU A 11 -26.43 -31.93 -55.28
CA LEU A 11 -25.98 -30.63 -54.82
C LEU A 11 -25.12 -30.85 -53.56
N ALA A 12 -23.84 -30.61 -53.67
CA ALA A 12 -22.92 -30.50 -52.51
C ALA A 12 -23.04 -29.10 -51.91
N THR A 13 -23.78 -28.97 -50.80
CA THR A 13 -23.81 -27.77 -49.98
C THR A 13 -22.56 -27.75 -49.12
N ALA A 14 -21.57 -26.92 -49.46
CA ALA A 14 -20.41 -26.67 -48.65
C ALA A 14 -20.83 -25.77 -47.47
N LEU A 15 -20.90 -26.35 -46.26
CA LEU A 15 -21.07 -25.60 -45.01
C LEU A 15 -19.73 -24.91 -44.64
N TRP A 16 -19.65 -23.61 -44.85
CA TRP A 16 -18.57 -22.80 -44.27
C TRP A 16 -18.83 -22.61 -42.78
N LEU A 17 -18.14 -23.39 -41.95
CA LEU A 17 -18.05 -23.11 -40.52
C LEU A 17 -17.10 -21.93 -40.33
N ALA A 18 -17.66 -20.74 -40.19
CA ALA A 18 -16.93 -19.57 -39.72
C ALA A 18 -16.61 -19.76 -38.22
N THR A 19 -15.42 -20.22 -37.92
CA THR A 19 -14.85 -20.20 -36.56
C THR A 19 -14.58 -18.75 -36.21
N ILE A 20 -15.52 -18.12 -35.50
CA ILE A 20 -15.29 -16.82 -34.80
C ILE A 20 -14.36 -17.15 -33.63
N ALA A 21 -13.07 -16.97 -33.83
CA ALA A 21 -12.13 -16.91 -32.75
C ALA A 21 -12.49 -15.67 -31.91
N LEU A 22 -13.22 -15.89 -30.82
CA LEU A 22 -13.38 -14.90 -29.75
C LEU A 22 -11.97 -14.69 -29.17
N LEU A 23 -11.30 -13.66 -29.64
CA LEU A 23 -10.17 -13.05 -28.93
C LEU A 23 -10.73 -12.58 -27.60
N ALA A 24 -10.68 -13.47 -26.60
CA ALA A 24 -10.82 -13.07 -25.21
C ALA A 24 -9.68 -12.07 -24.96
N TRP A 25 -10.01 -10.79 -25.00
CA TRP A 25 -9.12 -9.76 -24.47
C TRP A 25 -8.99 -10.10 -23.00
N SER A 26 -7.89 -10.73 -22.65
CA SER A 26 -7.44 -10.83 -21.26
C SER A 26 -7.29 -9.37 -20.82
N GLN A 27 -8.32 -8.86 -20.15
CA GLN A 27 -8.15 -7.60 -19.41
C GLN A 27 -7.06 -7.88 -18.39
N ASP A 28 -5.94 -7.18 -18.49
CA ASP A 28 -4.93 -7.22 -17.44
C ASP A 28 -5.64 -7.03 -16.10
N PRO A 29 -5.39 -7.91 -15.12
CA PRO A 29 -6.06 -7.79 -13.85
C PRO A 29 -5.88 -6.38 -13.32
N SER A 30 -6.95 -5.78 -12.80
CA SER A 30 -6.91 -4.44 -12.23
C SER A 30 -5.72 -4.30 -11.30
N PRO A 31 -5.00 -3.17 -11.34
CA PRO A 31 -3.79 -3.00 -10.56
C PRO A 31 -4.07 -3.17 -9.06
N ARG A 32 -3.23 -3.92 -8.36
CA ARG A 32 -3.22 -3.94 -6.90
C ARG A 32 -2.62 -2.64 -6.40
N THR A 33 -3.25 -2.02 -5.43
CA THR A 33 -2.82 -0.72 -4.91
C THR A 33 -2.54 -0.79 -3.42
N VAL A 34 -1.39 -0.23 -3.04
CA VAL A 34 -1.00 0.08 -1.67
C VAL A 34 -1.02 1.60 -1.50
N HIS A 35 -1.77 2.12 -0.53
CA HIS A 35 -1.69 3.53 -0.16
C HIS A 35 -0.94 3.68 1.16
N VAL A 36 0.13 4.49 1.16
CA VAL A 36 1.01 4.70 2.32
C VAL A 36 0.86 6.12 2.82
N PHE A 37 0.41 6.26 4.06
CA PHE A 37 0.27 7.51 4.78
C PHE A 37 1.52 7.71 5.65
N VAL A 38 2.36 8.68 5.32
CA VAL A 38 3.60 8.95 6.05
C VAL A 38 3.46 10.27 6.79
N ALA A 39 3.34 10.23 8.11
CA ALA A 39 3.45 11.43 8.93
C ALA A 39 4.93 11.77 9.11
N LEU A 40 5.40 12.87 8.56
CA LEU A 40 6.80 13.28 8.66
C LEU A 40 7.21 13.43 10.14
N ALA A 41 8.43 12.99 10.48
CA ALA A 41 8.97 13.19 11.82
C ALA A 41 9.04 14.69 12.12
N ASP A 42 8.54 15.10 13.28
CA ASP A 42 8.48 16.51 13.67
C ASP A 42 8.86 16.66 15.14
N ASN A 43 10.04 17.23 15.40
CA ASN A 43 10.54 17.46 16.75
C ASN A 43 9.73 18.50 17.54
N GLU A 44 8.96 19.35 16.86
CA GLU A 44 8.25 20.47 17.46
C GLU A 44 6.79 20.12 17.78
N HIS A 45 6.16 19.27 16.94
CA HIS A 45 4.71 19.05 16.99
C HIS A 45 4.31 17.62 17.36
N GLN A 46 5.28 16.73 17.59
CA GLN A 46 5.02 15.32 17.91
C GLN A 46 5.77 14.91 19.19
N GLY A 47 5.19 13.97 19.96
CA GLY A 47 5.80 13.40 21.17
C GLY A 47 6.93 12.40 20.88
N ILE A 48 7.67 12.56 19.79
CA ILE A 48 8.78 11.67 19.42
C ILE A 48 10.02 11.92 20.30
N VAL A 49 10.88 10.91 20.41
CA VAL A 49 12.24 11.12 20.87
C VAL A 49 12.94 12.02 19.85
N PRO A 50 13.45 13.20 20.25
CA PRO A 50 14.03 14.15 19.30
C PRO A 50 15.17 13.52 18.46
N VAL A 51 15.08 13.72 17.17
CA VAL A 51 16.11 13.34 16.20
C VAL A 51 16.91 14.58 15.76
N PRO A 52 18.06 14.45 15.05
CA PRO A 52 18.75 15.61 14.51
C PRO A 52 17.79 16.55 13.77
N ALA A 53 17.92 17.85 14.00
CA ALA A 53 16.96 18.87 13.55
C ALA A 53 16.56 18.75 12.07
N ARG A 54 17.53 18.42 11.19
CA ARG A 54 17.26 18.21 9.76
C ARG A 54 16.37 17.00 9.47
N LEU A 55 16.48 15.93 10.26
CA LEU A 55 15.67 14.71 10.11
C LEU A 55 14.29 14.87 10.74
N GLY A 56 14.16 15.70 11.77
CA GLY A 56 12.92 15.96 12.52
C GLY A 56 12.24 17.28 12.14
N ASN A 57 12.49 17.79 10.94
CA ASN A 57 11.75 18.93 10.40
C ASN A 57 10.53 18.42 9.63
N GLY A 58 9.35 18.60 10.21
CA GLY A 58 8.07 18.16 9.65
C GLY A 58 7.64 18.90 8.37
N ASP A 59 8.33 19.98 8.00
CA ASP A 59 8.10 20.77 6.79
C ASP A 59 9.08 20.50 5.65
N ASP A 60 10.12 19.69 5.90
CA ASP A 60 11.18 19.38 4.93
C ASP A 60 11.12 17.92 4.47
N PRO A 61 10.31 17.58 3.45
CA PRO A 61 10.21 16.21 2.97
C PRO A 61 11.53 15.69 2.40
N ASP A 62 12.42 16.55 1.90
CA ASP A 62 13.67 16.13 1.26
C ASP A 62 14.66 15.47 2.22
N HIS A 63 14.65 15.88 3.48
CA HIS A 63 15.59 15.40 4.48
C HIS A 63 14.93 14.64 5.63
N ASN A 64 13.60 14.64 5.70
CA ASN A 64 12.87 14.02 6.80
C ASN A 64 13.19 12.55 7.00
N LEU A 65 13.24 12.12 8.27
CA LEU A 65 13.59 10.76 8.68
C LEU A 65 12.73 9.70 7.98
N TYR A 66 11.43 9.91 7.89
CA TYR A 66 10.49 8.90 7.37
C TYR A 66 10.24 9.01 5.87
N TRP A 67 10.78 10.06 5.19
CA TRP A 67 10.50 10.28 3.78
C TRP A 67 11.75 10.39 2.90
N GLY A 68 12.49 11.49 3.02
CA GLY A 68 13.60 11.82 2.12
C GLY A 68 14.97 11.32 2.58
N SER A 69 15.13 10.90 3.84
CA SER A 69 16.35 10.30 4.35
C SER A 69 16.66 8.97 3.67
N ALA A 70 17.84 8.41 3.94
CA ALA A 70 18.30 7.17 3.32
C ALA A 70 17.33 5.99 3.51
N TYR A 71 16.64 5.92 4.65
CA TYR A 71 15.67 4.88 5.02
C TYR A 71 14.23 5.36 5.03
N GLY A 72 13.98 6.59 4.60
CA GLY A 72 12.63 7.13 4.39
C GLY A 72 11.95 6.51 3.18
N VAL A 73 10.63 6.54 3.17
CA VAL A 73 9.80 5.82 2.18
C VAL A 73 10.16 6.23 0.75
N ARG A 74 10.19 7.53 0.43
CA ARG A 74 10.53 7.98 -0.93
C ARG A 74 11.87 7.45 -1.40
N THR A 75 12.91 7.72 -0.62
CA THR A 75 14.30 7.43 -1.02
C THR A 75 14.57 5.94 -1.08
N PHE A 76 14.07 5.18 -0.10
CA PHE A 76 14.30 3.74 -0.01
C PHE A 76 13.65 2.98 -1.16
N PHE A 77 12.39 3.31 -1.49
CA PHE A 77 11.70 2.68 -2.62
C PHE A 77 12.28 3.12 -3.97
N ALA A 78 12.65 4.41 -4.13
CA ALA A 78 13.26 4.90 -5.37
C ALA A 78 14.62 4.24 -5.68
N ARG A 79 15.36 3.82 -4.66
CA ARG A 79 16.65 3.11 -4.79
C ARG A 79 16.51 1.59 -4.88
N SER A 80 15.32 1.07 -4.69
CA SER A 80 15.07 -0.37 -4.71
C SER A 80 15.19 -0.94 -6.12
N ALA A 81 15.79 -2.13 -6.24
CA ALA A 81 15.82 -2.87 -7.49
C ALA A 81 14.44 -3.40 -7.91
N ASP A 82 13.51 -3.55 -6.96
CA ASP A 82 12.20 -4.17 -7.20
C ASP A 82 11.13 -3.15 -7.61
N TRP A 83 11.38 -1.86 -7.33
CA TRP A 83 10.42 -0.78 -7.56
C TRP A 83 10.95 0.27 -8.54
N LEU A 84 10.04 0.89 -9.28
CA LEU A 84 10.29 2.00 -10.18
C LEU A 84 9.53 3.21 -9.66
N LEU A 85 10.24 4.30 -9.37
CA LEU A 85 9.62 5.60 -9.15
C LEU A 85 9.01 6.08 -10.47
N VAL A 86 7.70 6.26 -10.51
CA VAL A 86 6.95 6.67 -11.72
C VAL A 86 6.76 8.16 -11.76
N ALA A 87 6.31 8.75 -10.66
CA ALA A 87 6.05 10.18 -10.56
C ALA A 87 6.06 10.64 -9.10
N CYS A 88 6.40 11.90 -8.87
CA CYS A 88 6.09 12.62 -7.64
C CYS A 88 5.37 13.92 -7.99
N SER A 89 4.46 14.35 -7.12
CA SER A 89 3.76 15.64 -7.20
C SER A 89 3.83 16.34 -5.85
N THR A 90 4.01 17.65 -5.88
CA THR A 90 4.05 18.48 -4.68
C THR A 90 2.64 18.96 -4.32
N LYS A 91 2.33 18.98 -3.04
CA LYS A 91 1.09 19.52 -2.46
C LYS A 91 -0.20 19.03 -3.16
N PRO A 92 -0.41 17.70 -3.29
CA PRO A 92 -1.65 17.17 -3.86
C PRO A 92 -2.88 17.52 -2.99
N LYS A 93 -2.65 17.80 -1.71
CA LYS A 93 -3.59 18.33 -0.72
C LYS A 93 -2.86 19.33 0.19
N PRO A 94 -3.59 20.21 0.93
CA PRO A 94 -2.95 21.16 1.85
C PRO A 94 -2.04 20.52 2.90
N GLU A 95 -2.46 19.35 3.45
CA GLU A 95 -1.75 18.63 4.51
C GLU A 95 -0.60 17.75 3.98
N VAL A 96 -0.61 17.44 2.67
CA VAL A 96 0.36 16.56 2.03
C VAL A 96 1.38 17.37 1.26
N LEU A 97 2.64 17.31 1.68
CA LEU A 97 3.75 18.06 1.05
C LEU A 97 4.18 17.42 -0.28
N GLU A 98 4.17 16.10 -0.34
CA GLU A 98 4.56 15.36 -1.55
C GLU A 98 3.79 14.03 -1.64
N ARG A 99 3.40 13.65 -2.87
CA ARG A 99 2.89 12.32 -3.22
C ARG A 99 3.82 11.71 -4.24
N CYS A 100 4.29 10.48 -3.97
CA CYS A 100 5.06 9.70 -4.93
C CYS A 100 4.37 8.39 -5.30
N VAL A 101 4.50 8.01 -6.56
CA VAL A 101 3.95 6.75 -7.09
C VAL A 101 5.08 5.84 -7.52
N PHE A 102 5.03 4.60 -7.04
CA PHE A 102 5.97 3.56 -7.42
C PHE A 102 5.22 2.40 -8.07
N LYS A 103 5.84 1.78 -9.07
CA LYS A 103 5.34 0.55 -9.69
C LYS A 103 6.30 -0.60 -9.37
N HIS A 104 5.76 -1.73 -8.95
CA HIS A 104 6.54 -2.96 -8.81
C HIS A 104 6.97 -3.47 -10.20
N ARG A 105 8.25 -3.85 -10.35
CA ARG A 105 8.82 -4.13 -11.67
C ARG A 105 8.27 -5.39 -12.34
N THR A 106 7.85 -6.37 -11.55
CA THR A 106 7.44 -7.69 -12.06
C THR A 106 5.96 -7.98 -11.90
N THR A 107 5.22 -7.15 -11.16
CA THR A 107 3.76 -7.34 -10.94
C THR A 107 2.98 -6.07 -11.26
N ASN A 108 1.66 -6.20 -11.47
CA ASN A 108 0.78 -5.04 -11.65
C ASN A 108 0.37 -4.42 -10.30
N THR A 109 1.38 -4.09 -9.47
CA THR A 109 1.19 -3.50 -8.14
C THR A 109 1.77 -2.10 -8.10
N TYR A 110 1.02 -1.17 -7.50
CA TYR A 110 1.42 0.22 -7.31
C TYR A 110 1.44 0.58 -5.84
N ILE A 111 2.43 1.36 -5.44
CA ILE A 111 2.42 2.12 -4.19
C ILE A 111 2.14 3.57 -4.54
N VAL A 112 1.18 4.17 -3.84
CA VAL A 112 1.00 5.62 -3.77
C VAL A 112 1.31 6.02 -2.33
N ALA A 113 2.30 6.86 -2.13
CA ALA A 113 2.75 7.26 -0.82
C ALA A 113 2.61 8.78 -0.66
N ASP A 114 1.98 9.21 0.41
CA ASP A 114 1.71 10.60 0.77
C ASP A 114 2.54 11.01 1.98
N ALA A 115 3.37 12.04 1.81
CA ALA A 115 4.12 12.67 2.90
C ALA A 115 3.28 13.80 3.52
N TYR A 116 2.66 13.51 4.65
CA TYR A 116 1.93 14.51 5.43
C TYR A 116 2.91 15.40 6.20
N ARG A 117 2.63 16.69 6.24
CA ARG A 117 3.34 17.63 7.11
C ARG A 117 3.37 17.08 8.56
N GLY A 118 4.48 17.25 9.27
CA GLY A 118 4.63 16.69 10.61
C GLY A 118 3.59 17.18 11.60
N SER A 119 3.23 18.49 11.57
CA SER A 119 2.16 19.08 12.38
C SER A 119 0.76 18.55 12.04
N GLU A 120 0.58 17.93 10.85
CA GLU A 120 -0.68 17.37 10.38
C GLU A 120 -0.78 15.85 10.63
N ILE A 121 -0.04 15.32 11.58
CA ILE A 121 -0.08 13.89 11.96
C ILE A 121 -1.50 13.42 12.29
N ARG A 122 -2.35 14.27 12.86
CA ARG A 122 -3.75 13.98 13.15
C ARG A 122 -4.50 13.65 11.87
N GLU A 123 -4.36 14.47 10.84
CA GLU A 123 -5.00 14.27 9.53
C GLU A 123 -4.46 13.02 8.82
N ALA A 124 -3.15 12.76 8.92
CA ALA A 124 -2.55 11.53 8.39
C ALA A 124 -3.19 10.27 8.99
N ILE A 125 -3.42 10.26 10.31
CA ILE A 125 -4.03 9.14 11.02
C ILE A 125 -5.53 9.03 10.71
N LEU A 126 -6.26 10.14 10.62
CA LEU A 126 -7.68 10.14 10.23
C LEU A 126 -7.86 9.63 8.80
N ASP A 127 -7.10 10.14 7.84
CA ASP A 127 -7.11 9.69 6.45
C ASP A 127 -6.73 8.21 6.30
N PHE A 128 -5.77 7.73 7.11
CA PHE A 128 -5.43 6.30 7.17
C PHE A 128 -6.63 5.46 7.63
N PHE A 129 -7.31 5.84 8.71
CA PHE A 129 -8.46 5.10 9.22
C PHE A 129 -9.67 5.15 8.28
N ASP A 130 -9.93 6.29 7.65
CA ASP A 130 -10.98 6.41 6.64
C ASP A 130 -10.69 5.48 5.46
N ALA A 131 -9.46 5.48 4.97
CA ALA A 131 -9.04 4.57 3.91
C ALA A 131 -9.15 3.09 4.34
N ALA A 132 -8.74 2.76 5.57
CA ALA A 132 -8.86 1.41 6.13
C ALA A 132 -10.33 0.98 6.24
N ALA A 133 -11.23 1.89 6.64
CA ALA A 133 -12.67 1.64 6.70
C ALA A 133 -13.35 1.54 5.32
N GLY A 134 -12.65 1.90 4.24
CA GLY A 134 -13.17 1.84 2.87
C GLY A 134 -13.78 3.16 2.39
N ASP A 135 -13.50 4.26 3.07
CA ASP A 135 -14.00 5.60 2.71
C ASP A 135 -13.06 6.33 1.75
N GLY A 136 -13.60 7.34 1.08
CA GLY A 136 -12.85 8.30 0.27
C GLY A 136 -12.09 7.69 -0.91
N ALA A 137 -12.60 6.62 -1.54
CA ALA A 137 -11.95 6.02 -2.71
C ALA A 137 -11.71 7.07 -3.81
N GLU A 138 -10.48 7.18 -4.27
CA GLU A 138 -10.03 8.14 -5.27
C GLU A 138 -9.30 7.40 -6.39
N THR A 139 -9.54 7.79 -7.64
CA THR A 139 -8.82 7.25 -8.80
C THR A 139 -7.86 8.29 -9.32
N ILE A 140 -6.57 7.96 -9.34
CA ILE A 140 -5.52 8.78 -9.93
C ILE A 140 -5.05 8.20 -11.27
N VAL A 141 -4.58 9.07 -12.15
CA VAL A 141 -3.96 8.68 -13.43
C VAL A 141 -2.45 8.72 -13.27
N VAL A 142 -1.81 7.59 -13.55
CA VAL A 142 -0.35 7.42 -13.46
C VAL A 142 0.24 7.40 -14.87
N PRO A 143 1.25 8.24 -15.18
CA PRO A 143 1.86 8.30 -16.52
C PRO A 143 2.73 7.08 -16.83
N PRO A 144 3.20 7.08 -18.10
CA PRO A 144 2.69 6.34 -19.25
C PRO A 144 2.96 4.83 -19.12
N PRO A 145 2.09 3.99 -19.70
CA PRO A 145 0.80 4.34 -20.27
C PRO A 145 -0.17 4.81 -19.18
N ALA A 146 -1.18 5.63 -19.52
CA ALA A 146 -2.14 6.19 -18.55
C ALA A 146 -2.90 5.09 -17.80
N ASN A 147 -2.32 4.60 -16.70
CA ASN A 147 -2.94 3.61 -15.83
C ASN A 147 -3.83 4.30 -14.79
N ARG A 148 -5.00 3.75 -14.55
CA ARG A 148 -5.89 4.22 -13.49
C ARG A 148 -5.62 3.38 -12.23
N VAL A 149 -5.25 4.05 -11.16
CA VAL A 149 -4.91 3.44 -9.87
C VAL A 149 -5.88 4.00 -8.82
N THR A 150 -6.54 3.11 -8.09
CA THR A 150 -7.49 3.52 -7.05
C THR A 150 -6.82 3.48 -5.68
N ILE A 151 -6.91 4.59 -4.93
CA ILE A 151 -6.26 4.79 -3.63
C ILE A 151 -7.29 5.03 -2.52
N ARG A 152 -6.82 5.28 -1.29
CA ARG A 152 -7.65 5.47 -0.10
C ARG A 152 -8.53 4.23 0.13
N GLY A 153 -9.82 4.40 0.36
CA GLY A 153 -10.77 3.30 0.55
C GLY A 153 -10.93 2.35 -0.65
N GLY A 154 -10.31 2.63 -1.79
CA GLY A 154 -10.22 1.73 -2.94
C GLY A 154 -8.93 0.90 -3.01
N SER A 155 -7.99 1.09 -2.09
CA SER A 155 -6.73 0.32 -2.04
C SER A 155 -6.95 -1.10 -1.54
N ASN A 156 -6.08 -2.04 -1.98
CA ASN A 156 -6.04 -3.41 -1.48
C ASN A 156 -5.36 -3.49 -0.10
N LEU A 157 -4.36 -2.62 0.10
CA LEU A 157 -3.64 -2.47 1.35
C LEU A 157 -3.46 -0.99 1.66
N VAL A 158 -3.61 -0.61 2.92
CA VAL A 158 -3.24 0.73 3.40
C VAL A 158 -2.16 0.60 4.48
N ALA A 159 -1.17 1.49 4.44
CA ALA A 159 -0.09 1.49 5.42
C ALA A 159 0.05 2.85 6.09
N TYR A 160 0.37 2.85 7.38
CA TYR A 160 0.76 4.03 8.12
C TYR A 160 2.23 3.91 8.55
N VAL A 161 3.00 4.99 8.37
CA VAL A 161 4.42 5.07 8.75
C VAL A 161 4.64 6.41 9.46
N GLY A 162 5.09 6.36 10.71
CA GLY A 162 5.36 7.58 11.47
C GLY A 162 5.28 7.39 12.98
N HIS A 163 5.27 8.50 13.70
CA HIS A 163 4.99 8.50 15.12
C HIS A 163 3.57 7.99 15.39
N ASP A 164 3.37 7.30 16.52
CA ASP A 164 2.03 6.95 16.98
C ASP A 164 1.36 8.16 17.64
N GLY A 165 0.71 8.99 16.83
CA GLY A 165 0.00 10.17 17.36
C GLY A 165 -1.16 9.84 18.29
N LEU A 166 -1.67 8.60 18.30
CA LEU A 166 -2.71 8.18 19.25
C LEU A 166 -2.17 8.04 20.69
N MET A 167 -0.86 8.10 20.87
CA MET A 167 -0.25 8.30 22.20
C MET A 167 -0.46 9.74 22.70
N ASP A 168 -0.60 10.71 21.79
CA ASP A 168 -0.68 12.15 22.10
C ASP A 168 -2.11 12.68 22.06
N PHE A 169 -2.99 12.07 21.23
CA PHE A 169 -4.39 12.51 21.08
C PHE A 169 -5.35 11.31 20.92
N LYS A 170 -6.64 11.61 21.05
CA LYS A 170 -7.71 10.64 20.79
C LYS A 170 -8.41 10.94 19.47
N LEU A 171 -8.90 9.90 18.81
CA LEU A 171 -9.74 10.06 17.63
C LEU A 171 -11.04 10.79 18.00
N PRO A 172 -11.49 11.76 17.19
CA PRO A 172 -12.76 12.45 17.43
C PRO A 172 -13.97 11.52 17.23
N LEU A 173 -13.84 10.58 16.29
CA LEU A 173 -14.83 9.56 15.98
C LEU A 173 -14.12 8.25 15.66
N ILE A 174 -14.74 7.13 16.04
CA ILE A 174 -14.28 5.81 15.62
C ILE A 174 -14.82 5.54 14.21
N PRO A 175 -13.96 5.24 13.22
CA PRO A 175 -14.37 4.97 11.85
C PRO A 175 -15.30 3.75 11.78
N LYS A 176 -16.26 3.78 10.87
CA LYS A 176 -17.16 2.66 10.63
C LYS A 176 -16.91 2.07 9.25
N LYS A 177 -16.94 0.74 9.15
CA LYS A 177 -16.83 0.02 7.87
C LYS A 177 -17.80 0.59 6.83
N LYS A 178 -17.30 0.92 5.64
CA LYS A 178 -18.06 1.53 4.54
C LYS A 178 -18.41 0.57 3.41
N ASN A 179 -17.65 -0.52 3.27
CA ASN A 179 -17.88 -1.54 2.23
C ASN A 179 -17.35 -2.91 2.67
N GLU A 180 -17.67 -3.95 1.90
CA GLU A 180 -17.27 -5.32 2.21
C GLU A 180 -15.92 -5.75 1.58
N ILE A 181 -15.19 -4.81 0.99
CA ILE A 181 -13.88 -5.11 0.38
C ILE A 181 -12.88 -5.43 1.50
N HIS A 182 -12.26 -6.61 1.42
CA HIS A 182 -11.16 -6.96 2.33
C HIS A 182 -9.97 -6.02 2.10
N ARG A 183 -9.44 -5.49 3.18
CA ARG A 183 -8.34 -4.54 3.15
C ARG A 183 -7.32 -4.86 4.22
N ASP A 184 -6.09 -5.12 3.77
CA ASP A 184 -4.96 -5.35 4.68
C ASP A 184 -4.41 -4.02 5.19
N THR A 185 -3.85 -4.04 6.40
CA THR A 185 -3.18 -2.86 6.95
C THR A 185 -1.79 -3.20 7.47
N ILE A 186 -0.84 -2.31 7.24
CA ILE A 186 0.50 -2.32 7.85
C ILE A 186 0.66 -1.02 8.64
N ILE A 187 1.01 -1.11 9.93
CA ILE A 187 1.14 0.05 10.79
C ILE A 187 2.50 0.04 11.46
N LEU A 188 3.40 0.84 10.93
CA LEU A 188 4.74 1.03 11.45
C LEU A 188 4.75 2.31 12.30
N ALA A 189 4.33 2.15 13.55
CA ALA A 189 4.32 3.17 14.58
C ALA A 189 4.54 2.48 15.95
N CYS A 190 4.95 3.22 16.96
CA CYS A 190 5.20 2.68 18.29
C CYS A 190 3.94 2.05 18.89
N ALA A 191 4.03 0.81 19.40
CA ALA A 191 2.94 0.12 20.10
C ALA A 191 1.58 0.15 19.35
N SER A 192 1.59 0.19 18.01
CA SER A 192 0.41 0.44 17.18
C SER A 192 -0.71 -0.60 17.40
N LYS A 193 -0.38 -1.85 17.78
CA LYS A 193 -1.38 -2.84 18.16
C LYS A 193 -2.27 -2.35 19.31
N GLN A 194 -1.70 -1.66 20.29
CA GLN A 194 -2.44 -1.15 21.45
C GLN A 194 -3.37 0.01 21.07
N TYR A 195 -2.87 0.95 20.27
CA TYR A 195 -3.56 2.21 20.04
C TYR A 195 -4.50 2.19 18.82
N PHE A 196 -4.17 1.41 17.78
CA PHE A 196 -4.95 1.37 16.54
C PHE A 196 -6.04 0.27 16.53
N ALA A 197 -6.00 -0.71 17.44
CA ALA A 197 -6.84 -1.91 17.38
C ALA A 197 -8.34 -1.61 17.36
N GLU A 198 -8.82 -0.72 18.22
CA GLU A 198 -10.24 -0.41 18.33
C GLU A 198 -10.80 0.17 17.03
N ALA A 199 -10.12 1.19 16.49
CA ALA A 199 -10.55 1.86 15.28
C ALA A 199 -10.45 0.95 14.05
N LEU A 200 -9.40 0.15 13.92
CA LEU A 200 -9.28 -0.83 12.84
C LEU A 200 -10.37 -1.89 12.87
N ARG A 201 -10.70 -2.41 14.07
CA ARG A 201 -11.76 -3.40 14.23
C ARG A 201 -13.12 -2.83 13.83
N ALA A 202 -13.41 -1.61 14.23
CA ALA A 202 -14.65 -0.91 13.88
C ALA A 202 -14.71 -0.59 12.37
N GLY A 203 -13.57 -0.22 11.76
CA GLY A 203 -13.42 0.00 10.32
C GLY A 203 -13.44 -1.27 9.47
N GLY A 204 -13.27 -2.46 10.07
CA GLY A 204 -13.32 -3.75 9.39
C GLY A 204 -12.09 -4.09 8.55
N ALA A 205 -10.98 -3.36 8.70
CA ALA A 205 -9.71 -3.68 8.04
C ALA A 205 -8.94 -4.75 8.80
N TYR A 206 -8.10 -5.52 8.09
CA TYR A 206 -7.32 -6.60 8.68
C TYR A 206 -5.90 -6.14 9.03
N PRO A 207 -5.44 -6.28 10.28
CA PRO A 207 -4.09 -5.90 10.67
C PRO A 207 -3.08 -6.97 10.21
N LEU A 208 -2.55 -6.82 9.01
CA LEU A 208 -1.56 -7.72 8.45
C LEU A 208 -0.23 -7.63 9.21
N LEU A 209 0.19 -6.41 9.59
CA LEU A 209 1.41 -6.19 10.37
C LEU A 209 1.26 -4.94 11.22
N TRP A 210 1.55 -5.04 12.51
CA TRP A 210 1.61 -3.94 13.47
C TRP A 210 2.65 -4.22 14.56
N THR A 211 2.85 -3.28 15.47
CA THR A 211 3.91 -3.34 16.46
C THR A 211 3.35 -3.45 17.88
N THR A 212 4.12 -4.08 18.74
CA THR A 212 3.77 -4.31 20.16
C THR A 212 4.55 -3.39 21.11
N ASN A 213 5.55 -2.65 20.60
CA ASN A 213 6.45 -1.82 21.41
C ASN A 213 7.01 -0.67 20.55
N LEU A 214 7.93 0.12 21.12
CA LEU A 214 8.62 1.21 20.44
C LEU A 214 9.41 0.67 19.24
N MET A 215 9.39 1.44 18.14
CA MET A 215 10.10 1.10 16.92
C MET A 215 10.64 2.32 16.17
N ALA A 216 11.57 2.07 15.24
CA ALA A 216 11.94 3.01 14.19
C ALA A 216 11.10 2.71 12.93
N PRO A 217 10.11 3.55 12.55
CA PRO A 217 9.21 3.28 11.43
C PRO A 217 9.86 3.61 10.08
N GLU A 218 10.89 2.85 9.71
CA GLU A 218 11.66 3.07 8.49
C GLU A 218 11.26 2.10 7.37
N ALA A 219 11.47 2.53 6.13
CA ALA A 219 10.93 1.90 4.92
C ALA A 219 11.41 0.49 4.62
N TYR A 220 12.56 0.05 5.13
CA TYR A 220 13.04 -1.32 4.91
C TYR A 220 12.08 -2.37 5.48
N THR A 221 11.42 -2.07 6.61
CA THR A 221 10.39 -2.94 7.21
C THR A 221 9.17 -3.00 6.32
N LEU A 222 8.66 -1.83 5.89
CA LEU A 222 7.51 -1.74 4.99
C LEU A 222 7.78 -2.50 3.69
N LYS A 223 8.93 -2.24 3.04
CA LYS A 223 9.28 -2.90 1.78
C LYS A 223 9.32 -4.41 1.94
N SER A 224 9.96 -4.90 3.00
CA SER A 224 10.10 -6.33 3.22
C SER A 224 8.76 -7.02 3.45
N ALA A 225 7.84 -6.40 4.20
CA ALA A 225 6.48 -6.89 4.40
C ALA A 225 5.68 -6.89 3.08
N LEU A 226 5.79 -5.83 2.28
CA LEU A 226 5.10 -5.72 1.00
C LEU A 226 5.57 -6.76 -0.03
N GLU A 227 6.86 -7.10 -0.07
CA GLU A 227 7.37 -8.19 -0.92
C GLU A 227 6.71 -9.53 -0.56
N GLY A 228 6.56 -9.83 0.74
CA GLY A 228 5.83 -11.02 1.18
C GLY A 228 4.36 -10.99 0.80
N TRP A 229 3.70 -9.85 0.99
CA TRP A 229 2.30 -9.66 0.60
C TRP A 229 2.06 -9.79 -0.92
N ILE A 230 2.96 -9.23 -1.72
CA ILE A 230 2.93 -9.36 -3.19
C ILE A 230 3.12 -10.82 -3.59
N GLY A 231 4.03 -11.52 -2.92
CA GLY A 231 4.34 -12.93 -3.15
C GLY A 231 3.27 -13.92 -2.65
N GLY A 232 2.22 -13.44 -1.96
CA GLY A 232 1.16 -14.29 -1.41
C GLY A 232 1.60 -15.12 -0.21
N GLU A 233 2.63 -14.66 0.51
CA GLU A 233 3.09 -15.31 1.75
C GLU A 233 2.01 -15.22 2.84
N ASN A 234 2.02 -16.18 3.76
CA ASN A 234 1.13 -16.12 4.90
C ASN A 234 1.58 -15.06 5.94
N ASN A 235 0.72 -14.77 6.89
CA ASN A 235 0.94 -13.70 7.86
C ASN A 235 2.23 -13.88 8.68
N GLU A 236 2.55 -15.11 9.09
CA GLU A 236 3.77 -15.40 9.87
C GLU A 236 5.02 -15.17 9.02
N GLN A 237 5.01 -15.60 7.76
CA GLN A 237 6.10 -15.37 6.83
C GLN A 237 6.32 -13.88 6.57
N ILE A 238 5.25 -13.10 6.40
CA ILE A 238 5.32 -11.63 6.25
C ILE A 238 5.89 -10.98 7.50
N ARG A 239 5.42 -11.38 8.70
CA ARG A 239 5.97 -10.91 9.99
C ARG A 239 7.46 -11.23 10.12
N ASP A 240 7.86 -12.46 9.84
CA ASP A 240 9.25 -12.89 9.98
C ASP A 240 10.17 -12.18 8.97
N ARG A 241 9.67 -11.93 7.76
CA ARG A 241 10.35 -11.12 6.75
C ARG A 241 10.56 -9.67 7.23
N ALA A 242 9.53 -9.05 7.79
CA ALA A 242 9.60 -7.71 8.38
C ALA A 242 10.58 -7.67 9.56
N ALA A 243 10.54 -8.68 10.45
CA ALA A 243 11.45 -8.81 11.59
C ALA A 243 12.89 -8.99 11.15
N ALA A 244 13.17 -9.80 10.15
CA ALA A 244 14.50 -9.98 9.60
C ALA A 244 15.08 -8.69 9.00
N ALA A 245 14.24 -7.93 8.27
CA ALA A 245 14.63 -6.62 7.76
C ALA A 245 14.91 -5.64 8.91
N TYR A 246 14.04 -5.59 9.91
CA TYR A 246 14.20 -4.73 11.07
C TYR A 246 15.52 -5.04 11.82
N ASP A 247 15.78 -6.31 12.13
CA ASP A 247 17.02 -6.72 12.78
C ASP A 247 18.26 -6.38 11.94
N LYS A 248 18.18 -6.56 10.63
CA LYS A 248 19.31 -6.22 9.73
C LYS A 248 19.77 -4.78 9.91
N TYR A 249 18.86 -3.84 10.07
CA TYR A 249 19.15 -2.40 10.15
C TYR A 249 19.30 -1.92 11.60
N GLN A 250 18.45 -2.36 12.52
CA GLN A 250 18.43 -1.92 13.91
C GLN A 250 19.36 -2.73 14.83
N LYS A 251 19.84 -3.90 14.39
CA LYS A 251 20.77 -4.76 15.17
C LYS A 251 20.23 -5.14 16.55
N CYS A 252 18.92 -5.32 16.69
CA CYS A 252 18.28 -5.61 17.98
C CYS A 252 18.17 -7.11 18.31
N GLY A 253 18.66 -7.96 17.41
CA GLY A 253 18.55 -9.41 17.48
C GLY A 253 17.21 -9.92 16.90
N LEU A 254 17.26 -10.97 16.06
CA LEU A 254 16.08 -11.48 15.34
C LEU A 254 14.93 -11.83 16.28
N ARG A 255 15.20 -12.45 17.44
CA ARG A 255 14.15 -12.76 18.44
C ARG A 255 13.50 -11.50 19.02
N GLY A 256 14.26 -10.42 19.17
CA GLY A 256 13.73 -9.11 19.60
C GLY A 256 12.81 -8.53 18.56
N ALA A 257 13.28 -8.51 17.30
CA ALA A 257 12.49 -8.06 16.16
C ALA A 257 11.22 -8.87 15.96
N GLN A 258 11.26 -10.21 16.05
CA GLN A 258 10.08 -11.05 15.94
C GLN A 258 9.02 -10.79 17.02
N ARG A 259 9.43 -10.43 18.25
CA ARG A 259 8.52 -10.05 19.33
C ARG A 259 7.92 -8.64 19.15
N LEU A 260 8.63 -7.78 18.40
CA LEU A 260 8.16 -6.43 18.11
C LEU A 260 6.96 -6.44 17.17
N PHE A 261 6.92 -7.38 16.21
CA PHE A 261 5.86 -7.44 15.21
C PHE A 261 4.80 -8.47 15.56
N ALA A 262 3.54 -8.10 15.32
CA ALA A 262 2.38 -8.98 15.43
C ALA A 262 1.58 -8.97 14.13
N THR A 263 0.75 -9.99 13.91
CA THR A 263 -0.15 -10.13 12.77
C THR A 263 -1.52 -10.61 13.27
N GLY A 264 -2.59 -10.22 12.58
CA GLY A 264 -3.95 -10.56 12.96
C GLY A 264 -4.39 -9.94 14.30
N TRP A 265 -5.57 -10.33 14.70
CA TRP A 265 -6.23 -9.86 15.93
C TRP A 265 -5.73 -10.58 17.18
#